data_f4f19dd982bcc95cd8f4658c1617f6ed
#
_entry.id   f4f19dd982bcc95cd8f4658c1617f6ed
#
_cell.length_a   1.000
_cell.length_b   1.000
_cell.length_c   1.000
_cell.angle_alpha   90.00
_cell.angle_beta   90.00
_cell.angle_gamma   90.00
#
_symmetry.space_group_name_H-M   'P 1'
#
loop_
_entity.id
_entity.type
_entity.pdbx_description
1 polymer ?
#
loop_
_entity_poly.entity_id
_entity_poly.type
_entity_poly.pdbx_seq_one_letter_code
_entity_poly.pdbx_strand_id
1 'polypeptide(L)'
;MSSTTDAFESLIERAVEAAVRKALNVNDATNRRLLSIEESAVYLSLSKREVYNMIATDELPPVSHGRRKMLDIRDLDHWIERNKAV
;
A
#
# COMPACT_ATOMS: atom_id res chain seq x y z
N MET A 1 29.70 17.31 7.49
CA MET A 1 28.91 16.84 8.62
C MET A 1 27.52 16.50 8.25
N SER A 2 26.79 17.38 7.59
CA SER A 2 25.48 17.04 7.05
C SER A 2 25.54 15.89 6.07
N SER A 3 26.64 15.72 5.36
CA SER A 3 26.79 14.66 4.36
C SER A 3 26.71 13.25 4.96
N THR A 4 27.21 13.06 6.17
CA THR A 4 27.15 11.75 6.82
C THR A 4 25.71 11.38 7.21
N THR A 5 24.97 12.35 7.71
CA THR A 5 23.57 12.17 8.08
C THR A 5 22.72 11.92 6.84
N ASP A 6 22.98 12.69 5.78
CA ASP A 6 22.24 12.54 4.52
C ASP A 6 22.48 11.17 3.89
N ALA A 7 23.73 10.68 3.93
CA ALA A 7 24.05 9.36 3.42
C ALA A 7 23.36 8.26 4.20
N PHE A 8 23.27 8.41 5.51
CA PHE A 8 22.60 7.45 6.37
C PHE A 8 21.10 7.43 6.10
N GLU A 9 20.50 8.59 5.98
CA GLU A 9 19.06 8.70 5.64
C GLU A 9 18.77 8.11 4.26
N SER A 10 19.63 8.38 3.28
CA SER A 10 19.48 7.81 1.95
C SER A 10 19.54 6.29 1.96
N LEU A 11 20.42 5.71 2.77
CA LEU A 11 20.51 4.25 2.90
C LEU A 11 19.24 3.66 3.51
N ILE A 12 18.68 4.32 4.52
CA ILE A 12 17.43 3.88 5.14
C ILE A 12 16.29 3.97 4.14
N GLU A 13 16.18 5.07 3.42
CA GLU A 13 15.13 5.26 2.42
C GLU A 13 15.23 4.21 1.33
N ARG A 14 16.43 3.92 0.84
CA ARG A 14 16.64 2.89 -0.17
C ARG A 14 16.26 1.51 0.33
N ALA A 15 16.58 1.20 1.58
CA ALA A 15 16.23 -0.08 2.16
C ALA A 15 14.72 -0.24 2.26
N VAL A 16 14.01 0.81 2.66
CA VAL A 16 12.55 0.79 2.74
C VAL A 16 11.95 0.66 1.35
N GLU A 17 12.43 1.43 0.38
CA GLU A 17 11.94 1.35 -0.99
C GLU A 17 12.19 -0.03 -1.60
N ALA A 18 13.36 -0.60 -1.36
CA ALA A 18 13.69 -1.93 -1.86
C ALA A 18 12.78 -2.99 -1.27
N ALA A 19 12.48 -2.90 0.02
CA ALA A 19 11.57 -3.82 0.68
C ALA A 19 10.16 -3.70 0.12
N VAL A 20 9.69 -2.48 -0.10
CA VAL A 20 8.38 -2.22 -0.69
C VAL A 20 8.31 -2.75 -2.11
N ARG A 21 9.30 -2.44 -2.93
CA ARG A 21 9.35 -2.93 -4.31
C ARG A 21 9.39 -4.44 -4.37
N LYS A 22 10.17 -5.07 -3.50
CA LYS A 22 10.28 -6.52 -3.47
C LYS A 22 8.93 -7.15 -3.14
N ALA A 23 8.22 -6.58 -2.16
CA ALA A 23 6.89 -7.07 -1.80
C ALA A 23 5.90 -6.88 -2.96
N LEU A 24 5.92 -5.72 -3.61
CA LEU A 24 5.04 -5.45 -4.75
C LEU A 24 5.42 -6.29 -5.96
N ASN A 25 6.72 -6.50 -6.21
CA ASN A 25 7.16 -7.31 -7.33
C ASN A 25 6.73 -8.76 -7.18
N VAL A 26 6.79 -9.29 -5.97
CA VAL A 26 6.28 -10.64 -5.71
C VAL A 26 4.80 -10.72 -6.05
N ASN A 27 4.04 -9.70 -5.69
CA ASN A 27 2.62 -9.62 -6.03
C ASN A 27 2.41 -9.49 -7.53
N ASP A 28 3.21 -8.66 -8.18
CA ASP A 28 3.14 -8.49 -9.64
C ASP A 28 3.48 -9.78 -10.37
N ALA A 29 4.51 -10.48 -9.90
CA ALA A 29 4.93 -11.74 -10.51
C ALA A 29 3.82 -12.79 -10.46
N THR A 30 2.97 -12.74 -9.45
CA THR A 30 1.84 -13.64 -9.30
C THR A 30 0.54 -13.07 -9.83
N ASN A 31 0.57 -11.86 -10.37
CA ASN A 31 -0.62 -11.12 -10.85
C ASN A 31 -1.73 -11.10 -9.80
N ARG A 32 -1.38 -10.84 -8.59
CA ARG A 32 -2.36 -10.80 -7.52
C ARG A 32 -3.32 -9.65 -7.74
N ARG A 33 -4.59 -10.00 -7.75
CA ARG A 33 -5.66 -9.02 -7.82
C ARG A 33 -6.06 -8.53 -6.43
N LEU A 34 -5.91 -9.40 -5.43
CA LEU A 34 -6.26 -9.09 -4.06
C LEU A 34 -5.00 -8.77 -3.27
N LEU A 35 -5.07 -7.70 -2.49
CA LEU A 35 -3.98 -7.25 -1.63
C LEU A 35 -4.43 -7.31 -0.17
N SER A 36 -3.50 -7.66 0.71
CA SER A 36 -3.76 -7.58 2.14
C SER A 36 -3.94 -6.11 2.54
N ILE A 37 -4.41 -5.86 3.77
CA ILE A 37 -4.55 -4.48 4.27
C ILE A 37 -3.19 -3.78 4.27
N GLU A 38 -2.15 -4.47 4.68
CA GLU A 38 -0.80 -3.90 4.70
C GLU A 38 -0.31 -3.56 3.29
N GLU A 39 -0.51 -4.47 2.36
CA GLU A 39 -0.13 -4.26 0.97
C GLU A 39 -0.93 -3.13 0.34
N SER A 40 -2.21 -3.03 0.68
CA SER A 40 -3.07 -1.96 0.20
C SER A 40 -2.62 -0.60 0.72
N ALA A 41 -2.22 -0.52 1.98
CA ALA A 41 -1.69 0.71 2.56
C ALA A 41 -0.44 1.17 1.82
N VAL A 42 0.46 0.24 1.51
CA VAL A 42 1.66 0.54 0.71
C VAL A 42 1.26 1.01 -0.69
N TYR A 43 0.32 0.33 -1.31
CA TYR A 43 -0.14 0.65 -2.66
C TYR A 43 -0.70 2.08 -2.73
N LEU A 44 -1.45 2.48 -1.71
CA LEU A 44 -2.06 3.81 -1.64
C LEU A 44 -1.16 4.85 -0.97
N SER A 45 -0.02 4.45 -0.45
CA SER A 45 0.88 5.33 0.33
C SER A 45 0.19 5.91 1.56
N LEU A 46 -0.65 5.11 2.18
CA LEU A 46 -1.40 5.49 3.38
C LEU A 46 -0.97 4.62 4.55
N SER A 47 -1.38 5.00 5.74
CA SER A 47 -1.17 4.17 6.91
C SER A 47 -2.19 3.02 6.93
N LYS A 48 -1.86 1.96 7.62
CA LYS A 48 -2.74 0.83 7.81
C LYS A 48 -4.05 1.27 8.47
N ARG A 49 -3.94 2.17 9.44
CA ARG A 49 -5.09 2.73 10.15
C ARG A 49 -6.04 3.48 9.20
N GLU A 50 -5.47 4.24 8.28
CA GLU A 50 -6.28 4.97 7.29
C GLU A 50 -7.04 4.00 6.39
N VAL A 51 -6.40 2.91 5.99
CA VAL A 51 -7.06 1.89 5.18
C VAL A 51 -8.21 1.25 5.95
N TYR A 52 -8.01 0.92 7.22
CA TYR A 52 -9.09 0.39 8.05
C TYR A 52 -10.26 1.38 8.17
N ASN A 53 -9.95 2.66 8.33
CA ASN A 53 -10.99 3.70 8.39
C ASN A 53 -11.77 3.77 7.09
N MET A 54 -11.11 3.66 5.95
CA MET A 54 -11.76 3.68 4.64
C MET A 54 -12.67 2.47 4.45
N ILE A 55 -12.30 1.33 4.99
CA ILE A 55 -13.16 0.14 4.99
C ILE A 55 -14.37 0.39 5.88
N ALA A 56 -14.15 0.96 7.06
CA ALA A 56 -15.23 1.22 8.01
C ALA A 56 -16.24 2.24 7.49
N THR A 57 -15.81 3.17 6.64
CA THR A 57 -16.68 4.19 6.06
C THR A 57 -17.23 3.80 4.69
N ASP A 58 -17.05 2.56 4.29
CA ASP A 58 -17.51 2.02 3.01
C ASP A 58 -16.88 2.69 1.78
N GLU A 59 -15.75 3.35 1.96
CA GLU A 59 -15.00 3.89 0.81
C GLU A 59 -14.33 2.77 0.02
N LEU A 60 -13.94 1.70 0.71
CA LEU A 60 -13.31 0.54 0.08
C LEU A 60 -14.06 -0.72 0.52
N PRO A 61 -14.66 -1.46 -0.40
CA PRO A 61 -15.33 -2.72 -0.08
C PRO A 61 -14.31 -3.82 0.15
N PRO A 62 -14.27 -4.43 1.34
CA PRO A 62 -13.32 -5.50 1.60
C PRO A 62 -13.80 -6.84 1.06
N VAL A 63 -12.85 -7.67 0.65
CA VAL A 63 -13.08 -9.06 0.33
C VAL A 63 -12.64 -9.87 1.54
N SER A 64 -13.55 -10.64 2.11
CA SER A 64 -13.25 -11.42 3.31
C SER A 64 -13.07 -12.89 2.96
N HIS A 65 -12.03 -13.48 3.55
CA HIS A 65 -11.82 -14.92 3.45
C HIS A 65 -11.45 -15.42 4.86
N GLY A 66 -12.38 -16.06 5.52
CA GLY A 66 -12.21 -16.42 6.92
C GLY A 66 -12.07 -15.17 7.77
N ARG A 67 -10.96 -15.05 8.48
CA ARG A 67 -10.66 -13.88 9.31
C ARG A 67 -9.83 -12.83 8.57
N ARG A 68 -9.46 -13.13 7.34
CA ARG A 68 -8.63 -12.22 6.56
C ARG A 68 -9.49 -11.26 5.76
N LYS A 69 -9.10 -10.00 5.77
CA LYS A 69 -9.68 -8.99 4.91
C LYS A 69 -8.65 -8.58 3.88
N MET A 70 -9.11 -8.50 2.65
CA MET A 70 -8.28 -8.13 1.51
C MET A 70 -9.01 -7.09 0.71
N LEU A 71 -8.29 -6.38 -0.14
CA LEU A 71 -8.89 -5.39 -1.02
C LEU A 71 -8.56 -5.73 -2.46
N ASP A 72 -9.54 -5.53 -3.33
CA ASP A 72 -9.35 -5.71 -4.76
C ASP A 72 -8.59 -4.51 -5.32
N ILE A 73 -7.57 -4.77 -6.10
CA ILE A 73 -6.74 -3.72 -6.68
C ILE A 73 -7.54 -2.77 -7.56
N ARG A 74 -8.62 -3.26 -8.16
CA ARG A 74 -9.53 -2.43 -8.97
C ARG A 74 -10.24 -1.40 -8.11
N ASP A 75 -10.65 -1.78 -6.90
CA ASP A 75 -11.29 -0.87 -5.98
C ASP A 75 -10.31 0.19 -5.49
N LEU A 76 -9.05 -0.20 -5.28
CA LEU A 76 -8.00 0.75 -4.93
C LEU A 76 -7.78 1.76 -6.06
N ASP A 77 -7.72 1.29 -7.30
CA ASP A 77 -7.55 2.16 -8.45
C ASP A 77 -8.74 3.11 -8.61
N HIS A 78 -9.95 2.62 -8.41
CA HIS A 78 -11.15 3.47 -8.43
C HIS A 78 -11.11 4.54 -7.36
N TRP A 79 -10.67 4.18 -6.16
CA TRP A 79 -10.52 5.13 -5.08
C TRP A 79 -9.53 6.22 -5.45
N ILE A 80 -8.40 5.84 -6.05
CA ILE A 80 -7.39 6.79 -6.51
C ILE A 80 -7.99 7.75 -7.52
N GLU A 81 -8.71 7.24 -8.50
CA GLU A 81 -9.32 8.07 -9.53
C GLU A 81 -10.34 9.04 -8.96
N ARG A 82 -11.16 8.60 -8.01
CA ARG A 82 -12.16 9.46 -7.39
C ARG A 82 -11.56 10.55 -6.53
N ASN A 83 -10.37 10.33 -6.01
CA ASN A 83 -9.71 11.25 -5.09
C ASN A 83 -8.61 12.09 -5.75
N LYS A 84 -8.43 11.96 -7.06
CA LYS A 84 -7.51 12.83 -7.76
C LYS A 84 -8.03 14.25 -7.73
N ALA A 85 -7.13 15.18 -7.43
CA ALA A 85 -7.47 16.59 -7.49
C ALA A 85 -7.69 16.99 -8.94
N VAL A 86 -8.73 17.73 -9.18
CA VAL A 86 -9.08 18.18 -10.51
C VAL A 86 -8.70 19.64 -10.68
#